data_eae28753c428fedb9808b68a465864b8
#
_entry.id   eae28753c428fedb9808b68a465864b8
#
_cell.length_a   1.000
_cell.length_b   1.000
_cell.length_c   1.000
_cell.angle_alpha   90.00
_cell.angle_beta   90.00
_cell.angle_gamma   90.00
#
_symmetry.space_group_name_H-M   'P 1'
#
loop_
_entity.id
_entity.type
_entity.pdbx_description
1 polymer ?
#
loop_
_entity_poly.entity_id
_entity_poly.type
_entity_poly.pdbx_seq_one_letter_code
_entity_poly.pdbx_strand_id
1 'polypeptide(L)'
;MLPLPPPPPAGMGFMMPMFREWVPRRIQPWTYVVCAFCIQFSGGMYLGALEDIQGSTNFMIEDLLMLLYANLAGMAIYFPMLFRMKFRFTNQQLLIGSAIIIAVCNLITMHSTCMPLLLVVCFIEGMAKIQGTFEHMSNIQLWITPRRDFAVFFPVLHIVLLTAIEGSAFLAAWFGYHFSWQMMHVFTVGTMCLVVAVQLFLCRPFCPMPQRLSLKGIDYGSGLLI
;
A
#
# COMPACT_ATOMS: atom_id res chain seq x y z
N MET A 1 10.29 -15.86 -24.45
CA MET A 1 10.56 -15.95 -22.99
C MET A 1 12.04 -15.68 -22.79
N LEU A 2 12.44 -14.59 -22.15
CA LEU A 2 13.83 -14.34 -21.80
C LEU A 2 14.26 -15.32 -20.69
N PRO A 3 15.46 -15.91 -20.77
CA PRO A 3 15.95 -16.80 -19.74
C PRO A 3 16.04 -16.04 -18.41
N LEU A 4 15.55 -16.66 -17.35
CA LEU A 4 15.62 -16.11 -15.99
C LEU A 4 17.08 -15.99 -15.56
N PRO A 5 17.46 -14.91 -14.84
CA PRO A 5 18.80 -14.79 -14.29
C PRO A 5 19.11 -16.00 -13.40
N PRO A 6 20.36 -16.50 -13.41
CA PRO A 6 20.75 -17.61 -12.57
C PRO A 6 20.54 -17.28 -11.09
N PRO A 7 20.19 -18.28 -10.26
CA PRO A 7 20.05 -18.08 -8.83
C PRO A 7 21.38 -17.58 -8.23
N PRO A 8 21.36 -16.67 -7.25
CA PRO A 8 22.57 -16.21 -6.59
C PRO A 8 23.28 -17.39 -5.92
N PRO A 9 24.63 -17.40 -5.90
CA PRO A 9 25.40 -18.50 -5.32
C PRO A 9 25.03 -18.68 -3.83
N ALA A 10 24.91 -19.95 -3.43
CA ALA A 10 24.59 -20.32 -2.06
C ALA A 10 25.69 -19.78 -1.12
N GLY A 11 25.31 -18.90 -0.19
CA GLY A 11 26.23 -18.32 0.78
C GLY A 11 26.36 -16.78 0.75
N MET A 12 26.06 -16.11 -0.37
CA MET A 12 25.96 -14.66 -0.41
C MET A 12 24.52 -14.26 -0.09
N GLY A 13 24.28 -13.73 1.11
CA GLY A 13 22.98 -13.17 1.46
C GLY A 13 22.51 -12.21 0.37
N PHE A 14 21.33 -12.46 -0.20
CA PHE A 14 20.75 -11.68 -1.28
C PHE A 14 20.74 -10.21 -0.91
N MET A 15 21.52 -9.42 -1.62
CA MET A 15 21.57 -7.97 -1.42
C MET A 15 20.41 -7.37 -2.20
N MET A 16 19.43 -6.81 -1.50
CA MET A 16 18.34 -6.10 -2.16
C MET A 16 18.90 -4.84 -2.84
N PRO A 17 18.85 -4.73 -4.18
CA PRO A 17 19.47 -3.64 -4.93
C PRO A 17 18.84 -2.27 -4.65
N MET A 18 17.70 -2.25 -3.97
CA MET A 18 16.92 -1.04 -3.64
C MET A 18 17.40 -0.32 -2.39
N PHE A 19 18.27 -0.94 -1.58
CA PHE A 19 18.80 -0.32 -0.36
C PHE A 19 20.14 0.35 -0.61
N ARG A 20 20.44 1.39 0.19
CA ARG A 20 21.77 1.99 0.23
C ARG A 20 22.77 1.04 0.88
N GLU A 21 24.04 1.14 0.51
CA GLU A 21 25.11 0.21 0.94
C GLU A 21 25.35 0.19 2.45
N TRP A 22 25.10 1.31 3.14
CA TRP A 22 25.28 1.42 4.58
C TRP A 22 24.19 0.73 5.41
N VAL A 23 23.06 0.35 4.79
CA VAL A 23 21.95 -0.29 5.50
C VAL A 23 22.28 -1.76 5.77
N PRO A 24 22.28 -2.20 7.04
CA PRO A 24 22.57 -3.58 7.39
C PRO A 24 21.63 -4.56 6.71
N ARG A 25 22.17 -5.62 6.09
CA ARG A 25 21.39 -6.62 5.34
C ARG A 25 20.26 -7.26 6.16
N ARG A 26 20.45 -7.38 7.48
CA ARG A 26 19.47 -7.99 8.39
C ARG A 26 18.21 -7.12 8.55
N ILE A 27 18.33 -5.80 8.41
CA ILE A 27 17.23 -4.84 8.60
C ILE A 27 16.42 -4.66 7.31
N GLN A 28 17.04 -4.83 6.15
CA GLN A 28 16.42 -4.55 4.85
C GLN A 28 15.04 -5.21 4.64
N PRO A 29 14.85 -6.52 4.88
CA PRO A 29 13.55 -7.15 4.67
C PRO A 29 12.49 -6.65 5.67
N TRP A 30 12.87 -6.47 6.92
CA TRP A 30 11.96 -5.96 7.95
C TRP A 30 11.48 -4.54 7.67
N THR A 31 12.34 -3.71 7.06
CA THR A 31 11.96 -2.36 6.61
C THR A 31 10.79 -2.43 5.62
N TYR A 32 10.81 -3.35 4.64
CA TYR A 32 9.70 -3.52 3.71
C TYR A 32 8.45 -4.10 4.37
N VAL A 33 8.60 -5.04 5.31
CA VAL A 33 7.47 -5.59 6.07
C VAL A 33 6.78 -4.48 6.87
N VAL A 34 7.54 -3.64 7.57
CA VAL A 34 6.99 -2.51 8.35
C VAL A 34 6.30 -1.49 7.43
N CYS A 35 6.92 -1.14 6.30
CA CYS A 35 6.30 -0.22 5.35
C CYS A 35 5.02 -0.79 4.72
N ALA A 36 5.00 -2.09 4.38
CA ALA A 36 3.81 -2.76 3.89
C ALA A 36 2.68 -2.74 4.93
N PHE A 37 3.03 -3.01 6.19
CA PHE A 37 2.10 -2.93 7.31
C PHE A 37 1.53 -1.50 7.45
N CYS A 38 2.39 -0.47 7.41
CA CYS A 38 1.95 0.93 7.48
C CYS A 38 0.97 1.32 6.36
N ILE A 39 1.24 0.90 5.12
CA ILE A 39 0.34 1.21 3.98
C ILE A 39 -1.02 0.51 4.14
N GLN A 40 -1.02 -0.74 4.60
CA GLN A 40 -2.27 -1.49 4.80
C GLN A 40 -3.07 -1.00 6.00
N PHE A 41 -2.42 -0.31 6.92
CA PHE A 41 -3.02 0.15 8.16
C PHE A 41 -4.18 1.13 7.97
N SER A 42 -4.27 1.82 6.82
CA SER A 42 -5.43 2.64 6.45
C SER A 42 -6.68 1.84 6.05
N GLY A 43 -6.57 0.48 5.94
CA GLY A 43 -7.62 -0.35 5.34
C GLY A 43 -8.83 -0.64 6.19
N GLY A 44 -8.65 -0.80 7.49
CA GLY A 44 -9.74 -1.14 8.41
C GLY A 44 -10.36 0.06 9.14
N MET A 45 -9.88 1.25 8.86
CA MET A 45 -10.20 2.46 9.60
C MET A 45 -11.71 2.76 9.66
N TYR A 46 -12.38 2.73 8.51
CA TYR A 46 -13.82 2.97 8.46
C TYR A 46 -14.63 1.91 9.20
N LEU A 47 -14.20 0.65 9.13
CA LEU A 47 -14.91 -0.44 9.81
C LEU A 47 -14.85 -0.31 11.34
N GLY A 48 -13.71 0.13 11.87
CA GLY A 48 -13.53 0.29 13.32
C GLY A 48 -14.16 1.56 13.91
N ALA A 49 -14.40 2.59 13.11
CA ALA A 49 -14.88 3.88 13.55
C ALA A 49 -16.30 4.22 13.03
N LEU A 50 -17.05 3.26 12.47
CA LEU A 50 -18.35 3.49 11.84
C LEU A 50 -19.33 4.22 12.77
N GLU A 51 -19.50 3.75 13.99
CA GLU A 51 -20.44 4.31 14.97
C GLU A 51 -20.01 5.71 15.42
N ASP A 52 -18.71 5.93 15.63
CA ASP A 52 -18.17 7.22 16.06
C ASP A 52 -18.29 8.29 14.96
N ILE A 53 -18.06 7.89 13.70
CA ILE A 53 -18.22 8.77 12.54
C ILE A 53 -19.70 9.10 12.36
N GLN A 54 -20.60 8.12 12.43
CA GLN A 54 -22.04 8.32 12.33
C GLN A 54 -22.55 9.24 13.45
N GLY A 55 -22.12 9.02 14.68
CA GLY A 55 -22.52 9.82 15.83
C GLY A 55 -22.04 11.27 15.81
N SER A 56 -20.93 11.54 15.10
CA SER A 56 -20.31 12.87 15.02
C SER A 56 -20.57 13.61 13.70
N THR A 57 -21.08 12.91 12.70
CA THR A 57 -21.41 13.46 11.38
C THR A 57 -22.86 13.15 11.02
N ASN A 58 -23.37 13.77 9.96
CA ASN A 58 -24.71 13.46 9.45
C ASN A 58 -24.71 12.27 8.46
N PHE A 59 -23.64 11.49 8.42
CA PHE A 59 -23.55 10.34 7.52
C PHE A 59 -24.31 9.13 8.08
N MET A 60 -24.98 8.42 7.18
CA MET A 60 -25.56 7.12 7.48
C MET A 60 -24.48 6.02 7.34
N ILE A 61 -24.73 4.86 7.91
CA ILE A 61 -23.82 3.69 7.77
C ILE A 61 -23.62 3.34 6.31
N GLU A 62 -24.68 3.43 5.50
CA GLU A 62 -24.64 3.18 4.06
C GLU A 62 -23.67 4.11 3.32
N ASP A 63 -23.63 5.39 3.71
CA ASP A 63 -22.69 6.37 3.15
C ASP A 63 -21.24 5.98 3.44
N LEU A 64 -20.96 5.57 4.67
CA LEU A 64 -19.62 5.14 5.08
C LEU A 64 -19.19 3.85 4.38
N LEU A 65 -20.13 2.91 4.17
CA LEU A 65 -19.88 1.71 3.38
C LEU A 65 -19.62 2.05 1.91
N MET A 66 -20.31 3.06 1.34
CA MET A 66 -20.02 3.53 -0.02
C MET A 66 -18.59 4.06 -0.15
N LEU A 67 -18.04 4.75 0.86
CA LEU A 67 -16.66 5.19 0.86
C LEU A 67 -15.69 4.00 0.84
N LEU A 68 -15.97 2.96 1.63
CA LEU A 68 -15.20 1.72 1.61
C LEU A 68 -15.24 1.05 0.22
N TYR A 69 -16.42 0.93 -0.38
CA TYR A 69 -16.56 0.35 -1.72
C TYR A 69 -15.88 1.21 -2.80
N ALA A 70 -15.90 2.54 -2.67
CA ALA A 70 -15.16 3.41 -3.58
C ALA A 70 -13.64 3.15 -3.51
N ASN A 71 -13.10 2.94 -2.31
CA ASN A 71 -11.68 2.58 -2.12
C ASN A 71 -11.37 1.22 -2.77
N LEU A 72 -12.19 0.21 -2.55
CA LEU A 72 -12.03 -1.11 -3.18
C LEU A 72 -12.15 -1.05 -4.70
N ALA A 73 -13.09 -0.26 -5.24
CA ALA A 73 -13.24 -0.05 -6.68
C ALA A 73 -11.99 0.61 -7.28
N GLY A 74 -11.40 1.59 -6.57
CA GLY A 74 -10.14 2.21 -6.96
C GLY A 74 -9.01 1.18 -7.06
N MET A 75 -8.89 0.29 -6.08
CA MET A 75 -7.91 -0.81 -6.10
C MET A 75 -8.14 -1.73 -7.30
N ALA A 76 -9.39 -2.15 -7.54
CA ALA A 76 -9.73 -3.09 -8.62
C ALA A 76 -9.45 -2.51 -10.01
N ILE A 77 -9.86 -1.26 -10.26
CA ILE A 77 -9.66 -0.60 -11.56
C ILE A 77 -8.17 -0.34 -11.83
N TYR A 78 -7.38 -0.05 -10.80
CA TYR A 78 -5.95 0.20 -10.97
C TYR A 78 -5.11 -1.06 -11.12
N PHE A 79 -5.61 -2.21 -10.71
CA PHE A 79 -4.87 -3.48 -10.70
C PHE A 79 -4.18 -3.82 -12.05
N PRO A 80 -4.81 -3.68 -13.22
CA PRO A 80 -4.17 -3.95 -14.52
C PRO A 80 -2.99 -3.01 -14.84
N MET A 81 -2.94 -1.84 -14.20
CA MET A 81 -1.88 -0.85 -14.43
C MET A 81 -0.61 -1.10 -13.60
N LEU A 82 -0.68 -1.90 -12.54
CA LEU A 82 0.41 -2.10 -11.57
C LEU A 82 1.74 -2.47 -12.23
N PHE A 83 1.73 -3.50 -13.09
CA PHE A 83 2.95 -3.96 -13.77
C PHE A 83 3.53 -2.91 -14.71
N ARG A 84 2.69 -2.17 -15.43
CA ARG A 84 3.15 -1.13 -16.35
C ARG A 84 3.79 0.04 -15.61
N MET A 85 3.20 0.43 -14.49
CA MET A 85 3.76 1.48 -13.63
C MET A 85 5.10 1.05 -13.05
N LYS A 86 5.23 -0.21 -12.59
CA LYS A 86 6.47 -0.77 -12.07
C LYS A 86 7.62 -0.75 -13.08
N PHE A 87 7.35 -0.95 -14.35
CA PHE A 87 8.38 -0.93 -15.40
C PHE A 87 8.69 0.48 -15.94
N ARG A 88 7.85 1.47 -15.62
CA ARG A 88 8.04 2.84 -16.09
C ARG A 88 8.71 3.74 -15.06
N PHE A 89 8.38 3.58 -13.79
CA PHE A 89 8.87 4.39 -12.70
C PHE A 89 9.85 3.61 -11.83
N THR A 90 10.68 4.35 -11.09
CA THR A 90 11.52 3.71 -10.09
C THR A 90 10.69 3.25 -8.89
N ASN A 91 11.14 2.19 -8.25
CA ASN A 91 10.53 1.67 -7.03
C ASN A 91 10.32 2.77 -5.96
N GLN A 92 11.34 3.61 -5.77
CA GLN A 92 11.28 4.73 -4.81
C GLN A 92 10.20 5.76 -5.18
N GLN A 93 10.07 6.12 -6.47
CA GLN A 93 9.04 7.07 -6.93
C GLN A 93 7.63 6.53 -6.71
N LEU A 94 7.39 5.24 -6.98
CA LEU A 94 6.09 4.62 -6.78
C LEU A 94 5.71 4.55 -5.29
N LEU A 95 6.66 4.20 -4.43
CA LEU A 95 6.42 4.09 -2.99
C LEU A 95 6.21 5.45 -2.32
N ILE A 96 7.03 6.44 -2.66
CA ILE A 96 6.86 7.81 -2.15
C ILE A 96 5.57 8.42 -2.70
N GLY A 97 5.31 8.26 -4.00
CA GLY A 97 4.10 8.78 -4.64
C GLY A 97 2.83 8.21 -4.02
N SER A 98 2.77 6.89 -3.81
CA SER A 98 1.62 6.25 -3.16
C SER A 98 1.43 6.74 -1.72
N ALA A 99 2.50 6.84 -0.93
CA ALA A 99 2.42 7.31 0.45
C ALA A 99 1.96 8.79 0.54
N ILE A 100 2.44 9.66 -0.34
CA ILE A 100 2.01 11.06 -0.39
C ILE A 100 0.53 11.16 -0.78
N ILE A 101 0.08 10.42 -1.79
CA ILE A 101 -1.33 10.43 -2.20
C ILE A 101 -2.22 9.94 -1.06
N ILE A 102 -1.88 8.85 -0.38
CA ILE A 102 -2.64 8.34 0.77
C ILE A 102 -2.69 9.39 1.89
N ALA A 103 -1.56 10.04 2.20
CA ALA A 103 -1.52 11.08 3.24
C ALA A 103 -2.42 12.28 2.90
N VAL A 104 -2.35 12.77 1.66
CA VAL A 104 -3.18 13.90 1.19
C VAL A 104 -4.67 13.51 1.19
N CYS A 105 -5.02 12.31 0.72
CA CYS A 105 -6.40 11.81 0.76
C CYS A 105 -6.94 11.77 2.19
N ASN A 106 -6.15 11.26 3.14
CA ASN A 106 -6.55 11.21 4.55
C ASN A 106 -6.71 12.60 5.17
N LEU A 107 -5.88 13.57 4.83
CA LEU A 107 -6.06 14.97 5.28
C LEU A 107 -7.35 15.58 4.74
N ILE A 108 -7.69 15.33 3.47
CA ILE A 108 -8.95 15.81 2.88
C ILE A 108 -10.14 15.15 3.56
N THR A 109 -10.09 13.84 3.76
CA THR A 109 -11.19 13.07 4.38
C THR A 109 -11.43 13.51 5.82
N MET A 110 -10.39 13.84 6.57
CA MET A 110 -10.47 14.30 7.95
C MET A 110 -11.25 15.64 8.08
N HIS A 111 -11.16 16.51 7.07
CA HIS A 111 -11.73 17.86 7.11
C HIS A 111 -13.00 18.05 6.28
N SER A 112 -13.31 17.11 5.38
CA SER A 112 -14.45 17.26 4.46
C SER A 112 -15.65 16.43 4.91
N THR A 113 -16.84 17.01 4.75
CA THR A 113 -18.14 16.32 4.92
C THR A 113 -18.92 16.24 3.60
N CYS A 114 -18.29 16.61 2.47
CA CYS A 114 -18.93 16.58 1.16
C CYS A 114 -18.84 15.15 0.56
N MET A 115 -19.93 14.41 0.59
CA MET A 115 -19.97 13.00 0.15
C MET A 115 -19.42 12.75 -1.28
N PRO A 116 -19.78 13.50 -2.33
CA PRO A 116 -19.21 13.31 -3.65
C PRO A 116 -17.67 13.47 -3.69
N LEU A 117 -17.14 14.45 -2.93
CA LEU A 117 -15.70 14.65 -2.83
C LEU A 117 -15.04 13.46 -2.12
N LEU A 118 -15.61 12.98 -1.03
CA LEU A 118 -15.09 11.86 -0.27
C LEU A 118 -15.05 10.57 -1.11
N LEU A 119 -16.06 10.31 -1.94
CA LEU A 119 -16.08 9.17 -2.85
C LEU A 119 -14.90 9.21 -3.84
N VAL A 120 -14.64 10.38 -4.46
CA VAL A 120 -13.52 10.54 -5.37
C VAL A 120 -12.18 10.39 -4.66
N VAL A 121 -12.05 10.97 -3.48
CA VAL A 121 -10.83 10.90 -2.66
C VAL A 121 -10.55 9.46 -2.23
N CYS A 122 -11.55 8.74 -1.73
CA CYS A 122 -11.41 7.32 -1.35
C CYS A 122 -11.06 6.43 -2.54
N PHE A 123 -11.63 6.71 -3.72
CA PHE A 123 -11.29 6.00 -4.95
C PHE A 123 -9.81 6.18 -5.33
N ILE A 124 -9.31 7.43 -5.29
CA ILE A 124 -7.89 7.74 -5.57
C ILE A 124 -6.98 7.11 -4.51
N GLU A 125 -7.39 7.15 -3.24
CA GLU A 125 -6.65 6.48 -2.15
C GLU A 125 -6.52 4.98 -2.41
N GLY A 126 -7.60 4.32 -2.85
CA GLY A 126 -7.58 2.91 -3.22
C GLY A 126 -6.56 2.60 -4.31
N MET A 127 -6.49 3.43 -5.36
CA MET A 127 -5.48 3.28 -6.42
C MET A 127 -4.06 3.39 -5.86
N ALA A 128 -3.78 4.39 -5.02
CA ALA A 128 -2.47 4.59 -4.43
C ALA A 128 -2.10 3.45 -3.46
N LYS A 129 -3.06 2.95 -2.71
CA LYS A 129 -2.90 1.87 -1.75
C LYS A 129 -2.51 0.56 -2.41
N ILE A 130 -3.20 0.16 -3.48
CA ILE A 130 -2.85 -1.07 -4.19
C ILE A 130 -1.46 -0.98 -4.84
N GLN A 131 -1.06 0.19 -5.37
CA GLN A 131 0.27 0.41 -5.91
C GLN A 131 1.35 0.25 -4.83
N GLY A 132 1.22 0.92 -3.69
CA GLY A 132 2.17 0.84 -2.59
C GLY A 132 2.27 -0.57 -2.02
N THR A 133 1.15 -1.25 -1.85
CA THR A 133 1.10 -2.64 -1.38
C THR A 133 1.81 -3.58 -2.34
N PHE A 134 1.51 -3.48 -3.62
CA PHE A 134 2.13 -4.31 -4.65
C PHE A 134 3.65 -4.16 -4.69
N GLU A 135 4.15 -2.93 -4.59
CA GLU A 135 5.61 -2.68 -4.57
C GLU A 135 6.27 -3.28 -3.34
N HIS A 136 5.71 -3.08 -2.13
CA HIS A 136 6.27 -3.68 -0.93
C HIS A 136 6.21 -5.20 -0.96
N MET A 137 5.08 -5.77 -1.35
CA MET A 137 4.90 -7.23 -1.39
C MET A 137 5.78 -7.91 -2.42
N SER A 138 5.97 -7.31 -3.61
CA SER A 138 6.89 -7.85 -4.61
C SER A 138 8.34 -7.83 -4.14
N ASN A 139 8.73 -6.85 -3.33
CA ASN A 139 10.07 -6.78 -2.74
C ASN A 139 10.26 -7.78 -1.60
N ILE A 140 9.23 -7.97 -0.76
CA ILE A 140 9.22 -9.00 0.29
C ILE A 140 9.29 -10.40 -0.35
N GLN A 141 8.56 -10.63 -1.43
CA GLN A 141 8.59 -11.89 -2.18
C GLN A 141 10.00 -12.24 -2.65
N LEU A 142 10.74 -11.29 -3.20
CA LEU A 142 12.11 -11.50 -3.65
C LEU A 142 13.04 -11.95 -2.53
N TRP A 143 12.77 -11.52 -1.30
CA TRP A 143 13.58 -11.89 -0.13
C TRP A 143 13.16 -13.22 0.50
N ILE A 144 11.85 -13.44 0.74
CA ILE A 144 11.35 -14.63 1.44
C ILE A 144 11.47 -15.87 0.54
N THR A 145 11.23 -15.73 -0.76
CA THR A 145 11.19 -16.85 -1.69
C THR A 145 12.17 -16.71 -2.84
N PRO A 146 13.50 -16.71 -2.57
CA PRO A 146 14.50 -16.64 -3.65
C PRO A 146 14.39 -17.82 -4.61
N ARG A 147 13.86 -18.97 -4.17
CA ARG A 147 13.57 -20.17 -4.99
C ARG A 147 12.17 -20.17 -5.60
N ARG A 148 11.39 -19.08 -5.46
CA ARG A 148 9.99 -18.97 -5.92
C ARG A 148 9.03 -19.98 -5.28
N ASP A 149 9.31 -20.39 -4.07
CA ASP A 149 8.40 -21.20 -3.28
C ASP A 149 7.29 -20.30 -2.68
N PHE A 150 6.13 -20.33 -3.32
CA PHE A 150 4.98 -19.53 -2.89
C PHE A 150 4.30 -20.07 -1.63
N ALA A 151 4.57 -21.32 -1.24
CA ALA A 151 3.99 -21.91 -0.04
C ALA A 151 4.39 -21.16 1.24
N VAL A 152 5.58 -20.55 1.27
CA VAL A 152 6.03 -19.71 2.38
C VAL A 152 5.57 -18.26 2.22
N PHE A 153 5.54 -17.76 0.98
CA PHE A 153 5.20 -16.36 0.72
C PHE A 153 3.74 -16.04 1.05
N PHE A 154 2.78 -16.84 0.59
CA PHE A 154 1.36 -16.55 0.81
C PHE A 154 0.93 -16.51 2.26
N PRO A 155 1.34 -17.41 3.16
CA PRO A 155 1.05 -17.29 4.60
C PRO A 155 1.59 -15.98 5.20
N VAL A 156 2.85 -15.59 4.88
CA VAL A 156 3.43 -14.35 5.40
C VAL A 156 2.67 -13.14 4.87
N LEU A 157 2.32 -13.13 3.59
CA LEU A 157 1.51 -12.09 2.97
C LEU A 157 0.18 -11.92 3.71
N HIS A 158 -0.56 -13.02 3.93
CA HIS A 158 -1.86 -12.98 4.61
C HIS A 158 -1.73 -12.51 6.05
N ILE A 159 -0.72 -12.97 6.79
CA ILE A 159 -0.48 -12.51 8.17
C ILE A 159 -0.26 -10.99 8.19
N VAL A 160 0.61 -10.46 7.33
CA VAL A 160 0.89 -9.02 7.28
C VAL A 160 -0.35 -8.21 6.90
N LEU A 161 -1.09 -8.63 5.86
CA LEU A 161 -2.28 -7.92 5.39
C LEU A 161 -3.42 -7.95 6.41
N LEU A 162 -3.78 -9.14 6.90
CA LEU A 162 -4.89 -9.29 7.84
C LEU A 162 -4.59 -8.61 9.16
N THR A 163 -3.39 -8.80 9.72
CA THR A 163 -3.01 -8.15 10.98
C THR A 163 -3.01 -6.62 10.85
N ALA A 164 -2.61 -6.08 9.70
CA ALA A 164 -2.65 -4.64 9.45
C ALA A 164 -4.08 -4.11 9.36
N ILE A 165 -4.98 -4.81 8.66
CA ILE A 165 -6.37 -4.40 8.48
C ILE A 165 -7.13 -4.49 9.81
N GLU A 166 -7.06 -5.63 10.49
CA GLU A 166 -7.73 -5.83 11.78
C GLU A 166 -7.14 -4.94 12.87
N GLY A 167 -5.82 -4.79 12.90
CA GLY A 167 -5.13 -3.87 13.81
C GLY A 167 -5.53 -2.41 13.58
N SER A 168 -5.77 -2.00 12.33
CA SER A 168 -6.26 -0.65 12.03
C SER A 168 -7.71 -0.44 12.47
N ALA A 169 -8.57 -1.44 12.31
CA ALA A 169 -9.95 -1.39 12.81
C ALA A 169 -9.99 -1.28 14.34
N PHE A 170 -9.17 -2.10 15.03
CA PHE A 170 -9.04 -2.03 16.48
C PHE A 170 -8.55 -0.65 16.96
N LEU A 171 -7.51 -0.11 16.33
CA LEU A 171 -7.00 1.22 16.69
C LEU A 171 -8.00 2.34 16.37
N ALA A 172 -8.77 2.22 15.29
CA ALA A 172 -9.82 3.17 14.97
C ALA A 172 -10.86 3.24 16.07
N ALA A 173 -11.36 2.08 16.51
CA ALA A 173 -12.29 1.98 17.62
C ALA A 173 -11.69 2.52 18.94
N TRP A 174 -10.42 2.21 19.20
CA TRP A 174 -9.72 2.70 20.41
C TRP A 174 -9.55 4.22 20.41
N PHE A 175 -9.18 4.82 19.27
CA PHE A 175 -9.07 6.27 19.13
C PHE A 175 -10.44 6.96 19.21
N GLY A 176 -11.47 6.38 18.57
CA GLY A 176 -12.84 6.87 18.65
C GLY A 176 -13.32 6.96 20.09
N TYR A 177 -13.11 5.89 20.87
CA TYR A 177 -13.51 5.84 22.26
C TYR A 177 -12.75 6.81 23.18
N HIS A 178 -11.42 6.95 23.02
CA HIS A 178 -10.58 7.75 23.95
C HIS A 178 -10.39 9.20 23.54
N PHE A 179 -10.46 9.50 22.25
CA PHE A 179 -10.15 10.85 21.71
C PHE A 179 -11.20 11.28 20.69
N SER A 180 -11.00 10.93 19.43
CA SER A 180 -11.91 11.18 18.32
C SER A 180 -11.54 10.33 17.12
N TRP A 181 -12.49 10.03 16.25
CA TRP A 181 -12.25 9.25 15.04
C TRP A 181 -11.23 9.90 14.08
N GLN A 182 -11.13 11.24 14.07
CA GLN A 182 -10.17 11.98 13.25
C GLN A 182 -8.71 11.62 13.58
N MET A 183 -8.42 11.19 14.81
CA MET A 183 -7.06 10.79 15.21
C MET A 183 -6.52 9.65 14.38
N MET A 184 -7.37 8.80 13.82
CA MET A 184 -6.94 7.74 12.90
C MET A 184 -6.35 8.30 11.61
N HIS A 185 -6.94 9.36 11.06
CA HIS A 185 -6.38 10.02 9.86
C HIS A 185 -5.01 10.65 10.17
N VAL A 186 -4.88 11.30 11.34
CA VAL A 186 -3.60 11.85 11.80
C VAL A 186 -2.56 10.74 11.94
N PHE A 187 -2.94 9.61 12.55
CA PHE A 187 -2.07 8.44 12.68
C PHE A 187 -1.65 7.87 11.32
N THR A 188 -2.59 7.74 10.39
CA THR A 188 -2.30 7.28 9.01
C THR A 188 -1.34 8.24 8.31
N VAL A 189 -1.54 9.54 8.41
CA VAL A 189 -0.59 10.54 7.86
C VAL A 189 0.79 10.37 8.49
N GLY A 190 0.87 10.16 9.79
CA GLY A 190 2.13 9.89 10.50
C GLY A 190 2.85 8.64 9.98
N THR A 191 2.12 7.53 9.78
CA THR A 191 2.68 6.30 9.21
C THR A 191 3.11 6.49 7.75
N MET A 192 2.39 7.28 6.94
CA MET A 192 2.82 7.61 5.57
C MET A 192 4.08 8.48 5.56
N CYS A 193 4.19 9.44 6.48
CA CYS A 193 5.43 10.22 6.64
C CYS A 193 6.62 9.31 7.01
N LEU A 194 6.41 8.31 7.87
CA LEU A 194 7.42 7.30 8.17
C LEU A 194 7.84 6.52 6.93
N VAL A 195 6.88 6.06 6.12
CA VAL A 195 7.16 5.35 4.86
C VAL A 195 7.99 6.23 3.92
N VAL A 196 7.62 7.50 3.74
CA VAL A 196 8.38 8.45 2.91
C VAL A 196 9.80 8.63 3.45
N ALA A 197 9.96 8.84 4.75
CA ALA A 197 11.27 8.98 5.38
C ALA A 197 12.14 7.74 5.16
N VAL A 198 11.59 6.55 5.38
CA VAL A 198 12.29 5.28 5.12
C VAL A 198 12.74 5.18 3.67
N GLN A 199 11.87 5.51 2.71
CA GLN A 199 12.20 5.45 1.29
C GLN A 199 13.29 6.46 0.89
N LEU A 200 13.28 7.65 1.48
CA LEU A 200 14.28 8.68 1.17
C LEU A 200 15.65 8.38 1.80
N PHE A 201 15.67 7.90 3.04
CA PHE A 201 16.93 7.72 3.79
C PHE A 201 17.56 6.35 3.58
N LEU A 202 16.77 5.28 3.53
CA LEU A 202 17.29 3.91 3.49
C LEU A 202 17.34 3.33 2.07
N CYS A 203 16.43 3.77 1.18
CA CYS A 203 16.31 3.23 -0.17
C CYS A 203 17.01 4.11 -1.21
N ARG A 204 17.33 3.49 -2.35
CA ARG A 204 17.82 4.16 -3.55
C ARG A 204 16.86 3.92 -4.72
N PRO A 205 16.82 4.83 -5.72
CA PRO A 205 15.99 4.60 -6.90
C PRO A 205 16.47 3.37 -7.66
N PHE A 206 15.57 2.41 -7.82
CA PHE A 206 15.82 1.18 -8.57
C PHE A 206 14.68 0.94 -9.55
N CYS A 207 15.01 0.66 -10.80
CA CYS A 207 14.04 0.25 -11.81
C CYS A 207 14.36 -1.19 -12.23
N PRO A 208 13.46 -2.15 -12.06
CA PRO A 208 13.74 -3.57 -12.31
C PRO A 208 14.00 -3.88 -13.80
N MET A 209 13.45 -3.06 -14.71
CA MET A 209 13.70 -3.20 -16.15
C MET A 209 13.70 -1.82 -16.82
N PRO A 210 14.75 -1.48 -17.62
CA PRO A 210 14.85 -0.19 -18.30
C PRO A 210 13.95 -0.06 -19.56
N GLN A 211 13.09 -1.04 -19.83
CA GLN A 211 12.18 -0.99 -20.98
C GLN A 211 10.98 -0.11 -20.64
N ARG A 212 10.87 1.02 -21.32
CA ARG A 212 9.70 1.92 -21.24
C ARG A 212 8.52 1.27 -21.95
N LEU A 213 7.73 0.49 -21.22
CA LEU A 213 6.45 -0.01 -21.72
C LEU A 213 5.50 1.18 -21.94
N SER A 214 4.92 1.25 -23.14
CA SER A 214 3.90 2.26 -23.45
C SER A 214 2.66 2.05 -22.58
N LEU A 215 2.09 3.14 -22.05
CA LEU A 215 0.78 3.10 -21.37
C LEU A 215 -0.38 2.93 -22.38
N LYS A 216 -0.12 3.10 -23.69
CA LYS A 216 -1.10 2.84 -24.75
C LYS A 216 -1.29 1.33 -24.91
N GLY A 217 -2.51 0.90 -25.00
CA GLY A 217 -2.88 -0.51 -25.21
C GLY A 217 -3.07 -1.34 -23.93
N ILE A 218 -3.59 -0.73 -22.85
CA ILE A 218 -4.10 -1.47 -21.70
C ILE A 218 -5.44 -2.07 -22.15
N ASP A 219 -5.48 -3.38 -22.23
CA ASP A 219 -6.71 -4.09 -22.51
C ASP A 219 -7.48 -4.29 -21.19
N TYR A 220 -8.37 -3.33 -20.91
CA TYR A 220 -9.28 -3.43 -19.77
C TYR A 220 -10.39 -4.46 -20.02
N GLY A 221 -10.64 -4.81 -21.29
CA GLY A 221 -11.66 -5.79 -21.66
C GLY A 221 -11.30 -7.20 -21.23
N SER A 222 -10.05 -7.63 -21.45
CA SER A 222 -9.61 -8.96 -21.00
C SER A 222 -9.39 -9.06 -19.49
N GLY A 223 -9.15 -7.94 -18.80
CA GLY A 223 -9.07 -7.91 -17.34
C GLY A 223 -10.43 -8.01 -16.62
N LEU A 224 -11.54 -7.70 -17.32
CA LEU A 224 -12.90 -7.81 -16.78
C LEU A 224 -13.52 -9.22 -17.00
N LEU A 225 -12.87 -10.06 -17.82
CA LEU A 225 -13.35 -11.41 -18.17
C LEU A 225 -12.65 -12.53 -17.38
N ILE A 226 -11.71 -12.20 -16.46
CA ILE A 226 -11.06 -13.10 -15.51
C ILE A 226 -11.62 -12.85 -14.12
#